data_49a79a55a4412fe0fa3e02b9d68359db
#
_entry.id   49a79a55a4412fe0fa3e02b9d68359db
#
_cell.length_a   1.000
_cell.length_b   1.000
_cell.length_c   1.000
_cell.angle_alpha   90.00
_cell.angle_beta   90.00
_cell.angle_gamma   90.00
#
_symmetry.space_group_name_H-M   'P 1'
#
loop_
_entity.id
_entity.type
_entity.pdbx_description
1 polymer ?
#
loop_
_entity_poly.entity_id
_entity_poly.type
_entity_poly.pdbx_seq_one_letter_code
_entity_poly.pdbx_strand_id
1 'polypeptide(L)'
;GVNLYHWFLEKQGSYGVSVKIDAGDAAKKTVLPDEVPEVDLSAKYVPEGMSWIDEYHLQYPEHGMTGGFSFSFVLLDKNDLGQVVQDQNVIDSEERTFGKYQGIYLKYNSITENGAINQRIYLVCPDLYRVLMIYIGDDVSKDEAIKVAENLVIEGNTTMVKTAGLPTWSGEMISEKTEDDNAEISTSVNEKKLPIYQIGDTFDLDVIGENTNGEYLEKTISAKVDSVQISDDLQLLDPDKIPQEWAEAIDADGKLSTNTLNYVKSGDGIDSLDEIVKSEEVNQKLVYVTVTYTNHSNEEIDHMLYLGALLTLTKENGKVQLYIPTEQAGDGYDYISWTGVAKTGEMVYYSVSENYGNGGNYISSIKPGESVQLNMAWIVNESDLKNLYLNVTGDGASYEFSEYILKKGLVDIRK
;
A
#
# COMPACT_ATOMS: atom_id res chain seq x y z
N GLY A 1 17.77 -35.16 25.28
CA GLY A 1 16.78 -34.21 25.76
C GLY A 1 16.12 -33.54 24.58
N VAL A 2 14.81 -33.67 24.47
CA VAL A 2 14.05 -33.02 23.39
C VAL A 2 14.12 -31.52 23.66
N ASN A 3 14.65 -30.76 22.72
CA ASN A 3 14.59 -29.30 22.74
C ASN A 3 13.14 -28.88 22.49
N LEU A 4 12.35 -28.81 23.56
CA LEU A 4 10.94 -28.41 23.47
C LEU A 4 10.89 -26.89 23.45
N TYR A 5 10.46 -26.35 22.32
CA TYR A 5 10.07 -24.95 22.18
C TYR A 5 8.56 -24.84 22.43
N HIS A 6 8.17 -23.82 23.18
CA HIS A 6 6.78 -23.59 23.53
C HIS A 6 6.39 -22.15 23.23
N TRP A 7 5.21 -21.99 22.68
CA TRP A 7 4.53 -20.71 22.68
C TRP A 7 3.80 -20.48 23.97
N PHE A 8 3.88 -19.28 24.48
CA PHE A 8 3.04 -18.81 25.58
C PHE A 8 2.21 -17.64 25.07
N LEU A 9 0.93 -17.75 25.30
CA LEU A 9 -0.07 -16.76 24.94
C LEU A 9 -0.76 -16.30 26.20
N GLU A 10 -0.72 -15.01 26.50
CA GLU A 10 -1.36 -14.40 27.65
C GLU A 10 -2.27 -13.28 27.18
N LYS A 11 -3.53 -13.32 27.63
CA LYS A 11 -4.50 -12.26 27.30
C LYS A 11 -4.28 -11.06 28.21
N GLN A 12 -4.35 -9.87 27.62
CA GLN A 12 -4.30 -8.57 28.30
C GLN A 12 -5.55 -7.79 27.94
N GLY A 13 -6.44 -7.57 28.90
CA GLY A 13 -7.76 -7.02 28.63
C GLY A 13 -8.60 -7.94 27.75
N SER A 14 -9.55 -7.39 27.03
CA SER A 14 -10.45 -8.13 26.15
C SER A 14 -9.84 -8.50 24.81
N TYR A 15 -8.90 -7.67 24.29
CA TYR A 15 -8.40 -7.73 22.91
C TYR A 15 -6.87 -7.63 22.78
N GLY A 16 -6.16 -7.48 23.88
CA GLY A 16 -4.69 -7.53 23.90
C GLY A 16 -4.21 -8.97 24.09
N VAL A 17 -3.11 -9.31 23.44
CA VAL A 17 -2.44 -10.61 23.56
C VAL A 17 -0.94 -10.40 23.62
N SER A 18 -0.30 -11.05 24.60
CA SER A 18 1.16 -11.17 24.64
C SER A 18 1.56 -12.56 24.22
N VAL A 19 2.52 -12.66 23.33
CA VAL A 19 3.07 -13.93 22.88
C VAL A 19 4.57 -13.97 23.15
N LYS A 20 5.09 -15.13 23.52
CA LYS A 20 6.53 -15.37 23.66
C LYS A 20 6.87 -16.80 23.27
N ILE A 21 8.07 -16.99 22.81
CA ILE A 21 8.68 -18.30 22.62
C ILE A 21 9.57 -18.59 23.83
N ASP A 22 9.42 -19.74 24.45
CA ASP A 22 10.34 -20.24 25.48
C ASP A 22 10.80 -21.64 25.11
N ALA A 23 11.90 -22.06 25.71
CA ALA A 23 12.49 -23.33 25.42
C ALA A 23 13.22 -23.91 26.65
N GLY A 24 13.43 -25.22 26.62
CA GLY A 24 14.23 -25.90 27.65
C GLY A 24 15.67 -25.38 27.72
N ASP A 25 16.35 -25.61 28.85
CA ASP A 25 17.70 -25.10 29.12
C ASP A 25 18.75 -25.46 28.07
N ALA A 26 18.59 -26.59 27.38
CA ALA A 26 19.50 -26.97 26.30
C ALA A 26 19.36 -26.05 25.07
N ALA A 27 18.14 -25.68 24.71
CA ALA A 27 17.86 -24.76 23.60
C ALA A 27 18.33 -23.33 23.89
N LYS A 28 18.18 -22.88 25.16
CA LYS A 28 18.69 -21.56 25.62
C LYS A 28 20.20 -21.39 25.47
N LYS A 29 20.94 -22.52 25.36
CA LYS A 29 22.40 -22.51 25.15
C LYS A 29 22.81 -22.64 23.68
N THR A 30 21.86 -22.92 22.79
CA THR A 30 22.16 -23.08 21.37
C THR A 30 22.53 -21.74 20.75
N VAL A 31 23.71 -21.66 20.16
CA VAL A 31 24.20 -20.47 19.49
C VAL A 31 23.75 -20.56 18.02
N LEU A 32 23.24 -19.44 17.50
CA LEU A 32 22.90 -19.32 16.09
C LEU A 32 24.20 -19.46 15.26
N PRO A 33 24.25 -20.35 14.26
CA PRO A 33 25.40 -20.46 13.37
C PRO A 33 25.61 -19.20 12.52
N ASP A 34 26.83 -18.98 12.02
CA ASP A 34 27.13 -17.87 11.11
C ASP A 34 26.38 -17.99 9.77
N GLU A 35 26.07 -19.22 9.40
CA GLU A 35 25.31 -19.56 8.20
C GLU A 35 24.23 -20.61 8.53
N VAL A 36 23.09 -20.49 7.88
CA VAL A 36 21.96 -21.40 8.03
C VAL A 36 21.41 -21.78 6.65
N PRO A 37 20.75 -22.93 6.51
CA PRO A 37 20.14 -23.31 5.24
C PRO A 37 19.14 -22.26 4.77
N GLU A 38 19.11 -22.00 3.47
CA GLU A 38 17.97 -21.38 2.83
C GLU A 38 16.76 -22.31 2.94
N VAL A 39 15.55 -21.71 3.03
CA VAL A 39 14.34 -22.49 3.31
C VAL A 39 13.45 -22.51 2.08
N ASP A 40 13.15 -23.71 1.62
CA ASP A 40 12.15 -23.98 0.60
C ASP A 40 10.77 -24.13 1.25
N LEU A 41 9.78 -23.47 0.66
CA LEU A 41 8.40 -23.48 1.12
C LEU A 41 7.46 -23.99 0.02
N SER A 42 6.62 -24.95 0.37
CA SER A 42 5.52 -25.41 -0.47
C SER A 42 4.36 -25.89 0.41
N ALA A 43 3.24 -26.26 -0.19
CA ALA A 43 2.08 -26.77 0.52
C ALA A 43 1.53 -28.02 -0.15
N LYS A 44 1.17 -29.04 0.65
CA LYS A 44 0.46 -30.23 0.19
C LYS A 44 -1.03 -29.97 -0.05
N TYR A 45 -1.55 -28.91 0.51
CA TYR A 45 -2.91 -28.43 0.33
C TYR A 45 -2.89 -26.97 -0.08
N VAL A 46 -3.61 -26.66 -1.15
CA VAL A 46 -3.84 -25.32 -1.65
C VAL A 46 -5.35 -25.13 -1.79
N PRO A 47 -5.96 -24.06 -1.26
CA PRO A 47 -7.37 -23.79 -1.45
C PRO A 47 -7.75 -23.72 -2.93
N GLU A 48 -8.97 -24.15 -3.25
CA GLU A 48 -9.48 -24.10 -4.63
C GLU A 48 -9.44 -22.67 -5.16
N GLY A 49 -8.89 -22.50 -6.36
CA GLY A 49 -8.72 -21.19 -7.01
C GLY A 49 -7.48 -20.42 -6.64
N MET A 50 -6.77 -20.79 -5.58
CA MET A 50 -5.49 -20.17 -5.24
C MET A 50 -4.32 -20.75 -6.03
N SER A 51 -3.31 -19.93 -6.24
CA SER A 51 -2.01 -20.34 -6.80
C SER A 51 -0.85 -19.57 -6.15
N TRP A 52 0.33 -20.16 -6.20
CA TRP A 52 1.56 -19.48 -5.83
C TRP A 52 1.89 -18.43 -6.89
N ILE A 53 1.98 -17.16 -6.44
CA ILE A 53 2.38 -16.03 -7.29
C ILE A 53 3.90 -15.95 -7.37
N ASP A 54 4.55 -16.22 -6.26
CA ASP A 54 5.99 -16.38 -6.09
C ASP A 54 6.29 -17.35 -4.94
N GLU A 55 7.54 -17.42 -4.49
CA GLU A 55 7.99 -18.33 -3.44
C GLU A 55 7.32 -18.09 -2.06
N TYR A 56 6.77 -16.90 -1.83
CA TYR A 56 6.27 -16.46 -0.52
C TYR A 56 4.82 -15.96 -0.54
N HIS A 57 4.12 -16.02 -1.69
CA HIS A 57 2.74 -15.57 -1.80
C HIS A 57 1.85 -16.61 -2.46
N LEU A 58 0.83 -17.04 -1.73
CA LEU A 58 -0.22 -17.93 -2.19
C LEU A 58 -1.54 -17.17 -2.18
N GLN A 59 -2.12 -16.90 -3.36
CA GLN A 59 -3.23 -15.95 -3.49
C GLN A 59 -4.26 -16.40 -4.53
N TYR A 60 -5.43 -15.79 -4.49
CA TYR A 60 -6.38 -15.82 -5.59
C TYR A 60 -5.90 -14.87 -6.69
N PRO A 61 -5.62 -15.35 -7.92
CA PRO A 61 -5.12 -14.49 -9.00
C PRO A 61 -6.02 -13.30 -9.32
N GLU A 62 -7.33 -13.47 -9.17
CA GLU A 62 -8.34 -12.44 -9.39
C GLU A 62 -8.30 -11.30 -8.37
N HIS A 63 -7.71 -11.51 -7.20
CA HIS A 63 -7.58 -10.47 -6.16
C HIS A 63 -6.28 -9.64 -6.32
N GLY A 64 -5.47 -9.93 -7.33
CA GLY A 64 -4.21 -9.24 -7.58
C GLY A 64 -3.19 -9.48 -6.46
N MET A 65 -2.58 -8.41 -5.96
CA MET A 65 -1.54 -8.48 -4.92
C MET A 65 -2.10 -8.42 -3.49
N THR A 66 -3.41 -8.48 -3.31
CA THR A 66 -4.06 -8.38 -1.99
C THR A 66 -4.63 -9.71 -1.54
N GLY A 67 -4.78 -9.89 -0.23
CA GLY A 67 -5.37 -11.10 0.34
C GLY A 67 -4.48 -12.33 0.31
N GLY A 68 -5.09 -13.50 0.45
CA GLY A 68 -4.42 -14.79 0.47
C GLY A 68 -3.42 -14.93 1.61
N PHE A 69 -2.28 -15.53 1.32
CA PHE A 69 -1.20 -15.81 2.27
C PHE A 69 0.09 -15.14 1.83
N SER A 70 0.76 -14.48 2.78
CA SER A 70 2.12 -13.98 2.66
C SER A 70 2.99 -14.62 3.74
N PHE A 71 4.11 -15.19 3.35
CA PHE A 71 5.01 -15.94 4.22
C PHE A 71 6.32 -15.16 4.41
N SER A 72 6.78 -15.08 5.67
CA SER A 72 8.04 -14.41 6.00
C SER A 72 8.79 -15.23 7.04
N PHE A 73 10.07 -15.50 6.78
CA PHE A 73 10.96 -16.17 7.72
C PHE A 73 11.85 -15.16 8.43
N VAL A 74 11.94 -15.29 9.75
CA VAL A 74 12.90 -14.57 10.57
C VAL A 74 13.76 -15.56 11.35
N LEU A 75 14.94 -15.15 11.76
CA LEU A 75 15.83 -15.97 12.56
C LEU A 75 15.28 -16.13 14.00
N LEU A 76 15.48 -17.32 14.55
CA LEU A 76 15.27 -17.61 15.96
C LEU A 76 16.63 -17.68 16.65
N ASP A 77 17.02 -16.61 17.37
CA ASP A 77 18.21 -16.63 18.19
C ASP A 77 17.85 -16.90 19.66
N LYS A 78 18.81 -17.39 20.41
CA LYS A 78 18.63 -17.61 21.87
C LYS A 78 18.22 -16.36 22.63
N ASN A 79 18.58 -15.17 22.13
CA ASN A 79 18.22 -13.89 22.72
C ASN A 79 16.74 -13.54 22.50
N ASP A 80 16.07 -14.21 21.56
CA ASP A 80 14.64 -14.05 21.29
C ASP A 80 13.77 -14.83 22.29
N LEU A 81 14.36 -15.82 22.96
CA LEU A 81 13.63 -16.66 23.90
C LEU A 81 13.24 -15.89 25.16
N GLY A 82 11.95 -15.97 25.48
CA GLY A 82 11.37 -15.24 26.63
C GLY A 82 11.04 -13.78 26.36
N GLN A 83 11.39 -13.24 25.20
CA GLN A 83 10.95 -11.90 24.82
C GLN A 83 9.45 -11.90 24.49
N VAL A 84 8.77 -10.87 24.98
CA VAL A 84 7.32 -10.72 24.82
C VAL A 84 7.03 -9.83 23.63
N VAL A 85 6.24 -10.34 22.70
CA VAL A 85 5.66 -9.55 21.60
C VAL A 85 4.21 -9.28 21.96
N GLN A 86 3.80 -8.01 21.91
CA GLN A 86 2.43 -7.59 22.20
C GLN A 86 1.66 -7.36 20.90
N ASP A 87 0.48 -7.97 20.80
CA ASP A 87 -0.49 -7.74 19.75
C ASP A 87 -1.77 -7.12 20.31
N GLN A 88 -2.39 -6.24 19.55
CA GLN A 88 -3.61 -5.54 19.90
C GLN A 88 -4.72 -5.85 18.88
N ASN A 89 -5.95 -5.55 19.23
CA ASN A 89 -7.13 -5.81 18.39
C ASN A 89 -7.35 -7.29 18.06
N VAL A 90 -6.92 -8.19 18.93
CA VAL A 90 -7.05 -9.64 18.74
C VAL A 90 -8.42 -10.10 19.22
N ILE A 91 -9.21 -10.67 18.31
CA ILE A 91 -10.57 -11.16 18.59
C ILE A 91 -10.67 -12.68 18.72
N ASP A 92 -9.66 -13.40 18.24
CA ASP A 92 -9.55 -14.86 18.39
C ASP A 92 -8.07 -15.25 18.44
N SER A 93 -7.74 -16.23 19.28
CA SER A 93 -6.37 -16.71 19.43
C SER A 93 -6.36 -18.18 19.84
N GLU A 94 -5.41 -18.94 19.30
CA GLU A 94 -5.31 -20.37 19.54
C GLU A 94 -3.86 -20.83 19.47
N GLU A 95 -3.38 -21.54 20.51
CA GLU A 95 -2.13 -22.30 20.45
C GLU A 95 -2.42 -23.68 19.88
N ARG A 96 -1.62 -24.13 18.91
CA ARG A 96 -1.75 -25.48 18.36
C ARG A 96 -0.49 -25.96 17.63
N THR A 97 -0.48 -27.23 17.30
CA THR A 97 0.54 -27.82 16.45
C THR A 97 0.07 -27.78 14.98
N PHE A 98 0.93 -27.25 14.10
CA PHE A 98 0.72 -27.21 12.67
C PHE A 98 1.75 -28.17 12.00
N GLY A 99 1.29 -29.33 11.55
CA GLY A 99 2.20 -30.38 11.11
C GLY A 99 3.14 -30.81 12.23
N LYS A 100 4.45 -30.60 12.09
CA LYS A 100 5.46 -30.91 13.12
C LYS A 100 5.82 -29.72 14.02
N TYR A 101 5.35 -28.51 13.72
CA TYR A 101 5.74 -27.29 14.40
C TYR A 101 4.67 -26.76 15.37
N GLN A 102 5.13 -26.23 16.49
CA GLN A 102 4.29 -25.51 17.42
C GLN A 102 4.02 -24.10 16.89
N GLY A 103 2.80 -23.63 17.04
CA GLY A 103 2.42 -22.31 16.55
C GLY A 103 1.27 -21.67 17.28
N ILE A 104 0.98 -20.45 16.88
CA ILE A 104 -0.13 -19.63 17.36
C ILE A 104 -0.90 -19.09 16.16
N TYR A 105 -2.22 -19.19 16.23
CA TYR A 105 -3.14 -18.49 15.34
C TYR A 105 -3.68 -17.26 16.05
N LEU A 106 -3.72 -16.12 15.37
CA LEU A 106 -4.31 -14.87 15.83
C LEU A 106 -5.24 -14.30 14.75
N LYS A 107 -6.43 -13.88 15.18
CA LYS A 107 -7.35 -13.11 14.34
C LYS A 107 -7.53 -11.72 14.91
N TYR A 108 -7.42 -10.73 14.04
CA TYR A 108 -7.53 -9.32 14.39
C TYR A 108 -8.88 -8.78 13.95
N ASN A 109 -9.40 -7.83 14.73
CA ASN A 109 -10.51 -7.00 14.28
C ASN A 109 -10.03 -6.06 13.17
N SER A 110 -10.76 -6.01 12.07
CA SER A 110 -10.49 -5.10 10.97
C SER A 110 -11.80 -4.47 10.51
N ILE A 111 -11.81 -3.14 10.39
CA ILE A 111 -12.90 -2.39 9.77
C ILE A 111 -12.61 -2.18 8.28
N THR A 112 -11.35 -2.32 7.87
CA THR A 112 -10.94 -2.25 6.46
C THR A 112 -11.33 -3.50 5.71
N GLU A 113 -11.44 -3.39 4.39
CA GLU A 113 -12.12 -4.37 3.56
C GLU A 113 -11.23 -5.04 2.51
N ASN A 114 -11.76 -6.16 1.98
CA ASN A 114 -11.36 -6.86 0.77
C ASN A 114 -9.84 -7.13 0.64
N GLY A 115 -9.40 -8.25 1.18
CA GLY A 115 -8.02 -8.71 1.09
C GLY A 115 -7.09 -8.12 2.15
N ALA A 116 -7.61 -7.28 3.07
CA ALA A 116 -6.82 -6.80 4.20
C ALA A 116 -6.34 -7.97 5.06
N ILE A 117 -5.08 -7.89 5.50
CA ILE A 117 -4.51 -8.88 6.41
C ILE A 117 -5.15 -8.71 7.79
N ASN A 118 -5.92 -9.71 8.20
CA ASN A 118 -6.60 -9.73 9.49
C ASN A 118 -6.38 -11.02 10.29
N GLN A 119 -5.49 -11.88 9.82
CA GLN A 119 -5.11 -13.12 10.51
C GLN A 119 -3.59 -13.30 10.45
N ARG A 120 -3.02 -13.93 11.45
CA ARG A 120 -1.61 -14.33 11.48
C ARG A 120 -1.46 -15.73 12.07
N ILE A 121 -0.47 -16.46 11.58
CA ILE A 121 0.02 -17.69 12.19
C ILE A 121 1.53 -17.54 12.36
N TYR A 122 2.01 -17.85 13.56
CA TYR A 122 3.44 -17.92 13.85
C TYR A 122 3.81 -19.36 14.12
N LEU A 123 4.83 -19.88 13.43
CA LEU A 123 5.36 -21.23 13.63
C LEU A 123 6.82 -21.15 14.08
N VAL A 124 7.18 -21.86 15.13
CA VAL A 124 8.57 -22.02 15.52
C VAL A 124 9.18 -23.25 14.85
N CYS A 125 10.23 -23.03 14.03
CA CYS A 125 10.94 -24.03 13.24
C CYS A 125 12.40 -24.15 13.75
N PRO A 126 12.61 -24.79 14.91
CA PRO A 126 13.91 -24.79 15.58
C PRO A 126 14.98 -25.56 14.82
N ASP A 127 14.61 -26.58 14.07
CA ASP A 127 15.48 -27.37 13.21
C ASP A 127 16.07 -26.55 12.03
N LEU A 128 15.44 -25.42 11.71
CA LEU A 128 15.88 -24.49 10.66
C LEU A 128 16.37 -23.13 11.20
N TYR A 129 16.41 -22.94 12.52
CA TYR A 129 16.71 -21.67 13.17
C TYR A 129 15.77 -20.53 12.71
N ARG A 130 14.48 -20.83 12.49
CA ARG A 130 13.50 -19.89 11.94
C ARG A 130 12.24 -19.79 12.79
N VAL A 131 11.62 -18.63 12.72
CA VAL A 131 10.19 -18.44 12.96
C VAL A 131 9.55 -18.10 11.61
N LEU A 132 8.51 -18.82 11.24
CA LEU A 132 7.70 -18.50 10.08
C LEU A 132 6.52 -17.64 10.54
N MET A 133 6.39 -16.47 9.96
CA MET A 133 5.25 -15.57 10.10
C MET A 133 4.37 -15.69 8.85
N ILE A 134 3.10 -16.05 9.04
CA ILE A 134 2.13 -16.18 7.97
C ILE A 134 1.09 -15.07 8.15
N TYR A 135 1.02 -14.15 7.19
CA TYR A 135 0.03 -13.09 7.14
C TYR A 135 -1.09 -13.51 6.21
N ILE A 136 -2.34 -13.42 6.67
CA ILE A 136 -3.49 -14.01 5.99
C ILE A 136 -4.57 -12.95 5.81
N GLY A 137 -5.10 -12.85 4.59
CA GLY A 137 -6.15 -11.91 4.23
C GLY A 137 -7.54 -12.33 4.74
N ASP A 138 -8.46 -11.37 4.75
CA ASP A 138 -9.86 -11.56 5.14
C ASP A 138 -10.68 -12.38 4.12
N ASP A 139 -10.11 -12.60 2.92
CA ASP A 139 -10.65 -13.48 1.89
C ASP A 139 -10.42 -14.98 2.17
N VAL A 140 -9.73 -15.31 3.27
CA VAL A 140 -9.44 -16.67 3.72
C VAL A 140 -10.17 -16.96 5.03
N SER A 141 -10.93 -18.06 5.10
CA SER A 141 -11.55 -18.49 6.36
C SER A 141 -10.50 -19.00 7.35
N LYS A 142 -10.83 -18.98 8.65
CA LYS A 142 -9.99 -19.57 9.70
C LYS A 142 -9.63 -21.03 9.40
N ASP A 143 -10.62 -21.83 8.97
CA ASP A 143 -10.42 -23.25 8.70
C ASP A 143 -9.46 -23.48 7.53
N GLU A 144 -9.58 -22.70 6.46
CA GLU A 144 -8.64 -22.74 5.33
C GLU A 144 -7.24 -22.27 5.76
N ALA A 145 -7.15 -21.21 6.54
CA ALA A 145 -5.88 -20.72 7.08
C ALA A 145 -5.13 -21.77 7.88
N ILE A 146 -5.82 -22.44 8.78
CA ILE A 146 -5.27 -23.53 9.59
C ILE A 146 -4.89 -24.72 8.72
N LYS A 147 -5.74 -25.12 7.78
CA LYS A 147 -5.50 -26.26 6.89
C LYS A 147 -4.29 -26.05 6.00
N VAL A 148 -4.10 -24.85 5.45
CA VAL A 148 -2.89 -24.52 4.69
C VAL A 148 -1.66 -24.64 5.59
N ALA A 149 -1.68 -24.00 6.77
CA ALA A 149 -0.54 -24.03 7.69
C ALA A 149 -0.17 -25.42 8.16
N GLU A 150 -1.16 -26.30 8.41
CA GLU A 150 -0.94 -27.70 8.78
C GLU A 150 -0.32 -28.54 7.65
N ASN A 151 -0.49 -28.14 6.41
CA ASN A 151 -0.02 -28.83 5.21
C ASN A 151 1.17 -28.16 4.53
N LEU A 152 1.82 -27.19 5.19
CA LEU A 152 3.06 -26.62 4.70
C LEU A 152 4.18 -27.64 4.72
N VAL A 153 5.01 -27.61 3.67
CA VAL A 153 6.29 -28.32 3.60
C VAL A 153 7.37 -27.27 3.71
N ILE A 154 8.10 -27.30 4.83
CA ILE A 154 9.14 -26.34 5.18
C ILE A 154 10.43 -27.11 5.33
N GLU A 155 11.38 -26.94 4.40
CA GLU A 155 12.62 -27.73 4.33
C GLU A 155 13.80 -26.80 4.06
N GLY A 156 14.92 -27.06 4.74
CA GLY A 156 16.19 -26.42 4.40
C GLY A 156 16.77 -27.04 3.15
N ASN A 157 17.24 -26.23 2.21
CA ASN A 157 17.96 -26.71 1.03
C ASN A 157 19.50 -26.72 1.24
N THR A 158 20.26 -26.99 0.20
CA THR A 158 21.72 -27.07 0.26
C THR A 158 22.41 -25.70 0.20
N THR A 159 21.70 -24.65 -0.12
CA THR A 159 22.21 -23.27 -0.15
C THR A 159 22.30 -22.75 1.27
N MET A 160 23.47 -22.22 1.63
CA MET A 160 23.69 -21.61 2.94
C MET A 160 23.63 -20.09 2.82
N VAL A 161 22.92 -19.44 3.73
CA VAL A 161 22.80 -17.97 3.82
C VAL A 161 23.41 -17.48 5.13
N LYS A 162 24.09 -16.34 5.05
CA LYS A 162 24.68 -15.70 6.24
C LYS A 162 23.58 -15.20 7.16
N THR A 163 23.72 -15.44 8.46
CA THR A 163 22.79 -14.96 9.48
C THR A 163 22.96 -13.46 9.77
N ALA A 164 24.17 -12.94 9.56
CA ALA A 164 24.45 -11.51 9.72
C ALA A 164 23.58 -10.68 8.74
N GLY A 165 22.83 -9.70 9.28
CA GLY A 165 21.95 -8.82 8.50
C GLY A 165 20.54 -9.38 8.25
N LEU A 166 20.23 -10.60 8.67
CA LEU A 166 18.85 -11.10 8.63
C LEU A 166 18.07 -10.69 9.88
N PRO A 167 16.76 -10.42 9.73
CA PRO A 167 15.90 -10.07 10.85
C PRO A 167 15.73 -11.25 11.80
N THR A 168 15.64 -10.96 13.11
CA THR A 168 15.32 -11.93 14.15
C THR A 168 13.85 -11.80 14.59
N TRP A 169 13.36 -12.77 15.33
CA TRP A 169 11.99 -12.78 15.86
C TRP A 169 11.69 -11.57 16.76
N SER A 170 12.64 -11.11 17.57
CA SER A 170 12.43 -9.98 18.48
C SER A 170 12.16 -8.64 17.76
N GLY A 171 12.26 -8.63 16.46
CA GLY A 171 11.94 -7.42 15.67
C GLY A 171 12.96 -6.29 15.82
N GLU A 172 14.08 -6.50 16.50
CA GLU A 172 15.23 -5.61 16.37
C GLU A 172 15.81 -5.74 14.97
N MET A 173 15.10 -5.15 14.01
CA MET A 173 15.77 -4.69 12.83
C MET A 173 16.79 -3.66 13.32
N ILE A 174 18.07 -3.97 13.21
CA ILE A 174 19.09 -2.95 13.17
C ILE A 174 18.80 -2.18 11.88
N SER A 175 17.84 -1.24 11.97
CA SER A 175 17.75 -0.19 10.99
C SER A 175 19.07 0.57 11.15
N GLU A 176 19.93 0.50 10.15
CA GLU A 176 20.84 1.60 9.92
C GLU A 176 19.93 2.82 9.90
N LYS A 177 20.00 3.64 10.95
CA LYS A 177 19.42 4.98 10.95
C LYS A 177 20.11 5.72 9.82
N THR A 178 19.50 5.74 8.66
CA THR A 178 19.71 6.83 7.71
C THR A 178 19.17 8.07 8.42
N GLU A 179 20.04 9.03 8.69
CA GLU A 179 19.74 10.26 9.44
C GLU A 179 18.80 11.22 8.71
N ASP A 180 17.97 10.75 7.76
CA ASP A 180 17.10 11.58 6.90
C ASP A 180 15.59 11.40 7.13
N ASP A 181 15.13 10.64 8.11
CA ASP A 181 13.70 10.40 8.33
C ASP A 181 12.98 11.47 9.17
N ASN A 182 13.53 12.67 9.31
CA ASN A 182 12.91 13.81 9.99
C ASN A 182 12.62 15.00 9.06
N ALA A 183 12.38 14.79 7.78
CA ALA A 183 11.81 15.83 6.95
C ALA A 183 10.37 16.10 7.44
N GLU A 184 10.12 17.28 7.98
CA GLU A 184 8.75 17.71 8.36
C GLU A 184 7.88 17.71 7.11
N ILE A 185 6.90 16.79 7.05
CA ILE A 185 5.91 16.74 5.98
C ILE A 185 5.03 17.99 6.08
N SER A 186 5.03 18.80 5.04
CA SER A 186 4.20 20.00 5.00
C SER A 186 2.81 19.69 4.45
N THR A 187 1.79 19.73 5.32
CA THR A 187 0.38 19.51 4.95
C THR A 187 -0.44 20.80 4.91
N SER A 188 0.14 21.94 5.29
CA SER A 188 -0.52 23.24 5.30
C SER A 188 0.45 24.34 4.90
N VAL A 189 0.03 25.20 3.98
CA VAL A 189 0.83 26.33 3.49
C VAL A 189 -0.01 27.60 3.37
N ASN A 190 0.65 28.76 3.39
CA ASN A 190 0.00 30.02 3.06
C ASN A 190 -0.40 29.99 1.58
N GLU A 191 -1.67 30.33 1.26
CA GLU A 191 -2.20 30.30 -0.11
C GLU A 191 -1.38 31.13 -1.10
N LYS A 192 -0.75 32.22 -0.65
CA LYS A 192 0.10 33.07 -1.49
C LYS A 192 1.42 32.40 -1.93
N LYS A 193 1.79 31.30 -1.28
CA LYS A 193 3.00 30.54 -1.62
C LYS A 193 2.74 29.39 -2.58
N LEU A 194 1.48 29.12 -2.90
CA LEU A 194 1.09 28.02 -3.78
C LEU A 194 0.57 28.59 -5.10
N PRO A 195 1.33 28.49 -6.21
CA PRO A 195 0.84 28.88 -7.53
C PRO A 195 -0.34 28.00 -7.93
N ILE A 196 -1.41 28.61 -8.43
CA ILE A 196 -2.60 27.90 -8.93
C ILE A 196 -2.87 28.33 -10.36
N TYR A 197 -2.98 27.36 -11.24
CA TYR A 197 -3.34 27.52 -12.64
C TYR A 197 -4.76 27.07 -12.89
N GLN A 198 -5.35 27.57 -13.99
CA GLN A 198 -6.66 27.15 -14.46
C GLN A 198 -6.55 26.15 -15.60
N ILE A 199 -7.61 25.40 -15.88
CA ILE A 199 -7.71 24.56 -17.06
C ILE A 199 -7.50 25.45 -18.31
N GLY A 200 -6.59 25.02 -19.19
CA GLY A 200 -6.19 25.78 -20.39
C GLY A 200 -4.97 26.67 -20.22
N ASP A 201 -4.52 26.94 -19.00
CA ASP A 201 -3.28 27.64 -18.76
C ASP A 201 -2.07 26.78 -19.17
N THR A 202 -1.05 27.41 -19.75
CA THR A 202 0.24 26.79 -20.04
C THR A 202 1.26 27.29 -19.03
N PHE A 203 2.02 26.38 -18.44
CA PHE A 203 3.06 26.70 -17.46
C PHE A 203 4.24 25.75 -17.56
N ASP A 204 5.39 26.19 -17.07
CA ASP A 204 6.62 25.41 -17.15
C ASP A 204 6.79 24.47 -15.96
N LEU A 205 7.17 23.25 -16.26
CA LEU A 205 7.54 22.21 -15.29
C LEU A 205 9.01 21.85 -15.45
N ASP A 206 9.63 21.47 -14.34
CA ASP A 206 10.90 20.77 -14.34
C ASP A 206 10.58 19.26 -14.25
N VAL A 207 11.01 18.51 -15.24
CA VAL A 207 10.75 17.07 -15.31
C VAL A 207 12.06 16.29 -15.32
N ILE A 208 12.00 15.09 -14.78
CA ILE A 208 13.12 14.16 -14.84
C ILE A 208 13.06 13.43 -16.18
N GLY A 209 14.13 13.53 -16.95
CA GLY A 209 14.31 12.80 -18.19
C GLY A 209 15.74 12.26 -18.28
N GLU A 210 15.98 11.39 -19.22
CA GLU A 210 17.33 10.90 -19.55
C GLU A 210 17.84 11.61 -20.82
N ASN A 211 19.16 11.81 -20.89
CA ASN A 211 19.80 12.15 -22.16
C ASN A 211 20.21 10.87 -22.92
N THR A 212 20.75 11.03 -24.12
CA THR A 212 21.20 9.92 -24.97
C THR A 212 22.32 9.05 -24.35
N ASN A 213 22.96 9.52 -23.28
CA ASN A 213 23.99 8.79 -22.54
C ASN A 213 23.43 8.06 -21.29
N GLY A 214 22.12 8.14 -21.03
CA GLY A 214 21.48 7.55 -19.86
C GLY A 214 21.68 8.35 -18.57
N GLU A 215 22.08 9.63 -18.68
CA GLU A 215 22.20 10.51 -17.51
C GLU A 215 20.85 11.16 -17.23
N TYR A 216 20.43 11.13 -15.97
CA TYR A 216 19.22 11.84 -15.52
C TYR A 216 19.48 13.34 -15.52
N LEU A 217 18.65 14.06 -16.27
CA LEU A 217 18.71 15.52 -16.37
C LEU A 217 17.38 16.12 -15.98
N GLU A 218 17.44 17.20 -15.21
CA GLU A 218 16.29 18.05 -15.00
C GLU A 218 16.08 18.90 -16.25
N LYS A 219 14.93 18.74 -16.90
CA LYS A 219 14.56 19.45 -18.13
C LYS A 219 13.31 20.28 -17.90
N THR A 220 13.26 21.45 -18.53
CA THR A 220 12.05 22.28 -18.53
C THR A 220 11.15 21.88 -19.69
N ILE A 221 9.90 21.60 -19.39
CA ILE A 221 8.84 21.31 -20.35
C ILE A 221 7.61 22.14 -20.01
N SER A 222 6.83 22.53 -21.00
CA SER A 222 5.53 23.15 -20.70
C SER A 222 4.44 22.09 -20.56
N ALA A 223 3.52 22.32 -19.64
CA ALA A 223 2.32 21.52 -19.44
C ALA A 223 1.08 22.39 -19.61
N LYS A 224 0.02 21.76 -20.10
CA LYS A 224 -1.31 22.35 -20.23
C LYS A 224 -2.35 21.28 -19.94
N VAL A 225 -3.22 21.51 -18.97
CA VAL A 225 -4.41 20.70 -18.81
C VAL A 225 -5.46 21.16 -19.81
N ASP A 226 -5.69 20.34 -20.84
CA ASP A 226 -6.59 20.72 -21.94
C ASP A 226 -8.06 20.62 -21.54
N SER A 227 -8.41 19.56 -20.82
CA SER A 227 -9.79 19.31 -20.37
C SER A 227 -9.88 18.45 -19.14
N VAL A 228 -10.97 18.61 -18.43
CA VAL A 228 -11.40 17.74 -17.32
C VAL A 228 -12.85 17.36 -17.54
N GLN A 229 -13.13 16.08 -17.65
CA GLN A 229 -14.44 15.52 -17.84
C GLN A 229 -14.84 14.69 -16.61
N ILE A 230 -16.08 14.84 -16.17
CA ILE A 230 -16.65 14.07 -15.07
C ILE A 230 -17.71 13.13 -15.63
N SER A 231 -17.68 11.86 -15.24
CA SER A 231 -18.64 10.85 -15.67
C SER A 231 -19.13 10.00 -14.51
N ASP A 232 -20.32 9.43 -14.68
CA ASP A 232 -20.91 8.44 -13.77
C ASP A 232 -20.50 7.00 -14.15
N ASP A 233 -19.80 6.83 -15.27
CA ASP A 233 -19.41 5.55 -15.85
C ASP A 233 -17.96 5.57 -16.34
N LEU A 234 -17.50 4.47 -16.93
CA LEU A 234 -16.14 4.29 -17.43
C LEU A 234 -16.02 4.42 -18.96
N GLN A 235 -17.03 4.93 -19.66
CA GLN A 235 -17.06 4.95 -21.14
C GLN A 235 -15.97 5.87 -21.76
N LEU A 236 -15.42 6.81 -21.01
CA LEU A 236 -14.32 7.66 -21.46
C LEU A 236 -12.98 6.92 -21.53
N LEU A 237 -12.87 5.77 -20.89
CA LEU A 237 -11.63 5.02 -20.74
C LEU A 237 -11.43 4.04 -21.91
N ASP A 238 -10.17 3.75 -22.21
CA ASP A 238 -9.78 2.65 -23.06
C ASP A 238 -10.10 1.32 -22.33
N PRO A 239 -11.00 0.47 -22.87
CA PRO A 239 -11.43 -0.76 -22.20
C PRO A 239 -10.28 -1.70 -21.80
N ASP A 240 -9.20 -1.71 -22.61
CA ASP A 240 -8.06 -2.61 -22.39
C ASP A 240 -7.14 -2.13 -21.25
N LYS A 241 -7.37 -0.92 -20.73
CA LYS A 241 -6.56 -0.28 -19.69
C LYS A 241 -7.31 -0.04 -18.38
N ILE A 242 -8.58 -0.40 -18.32
CA ILE A 242 -9.40 -0.23 -17.11
C ILE A 242 -8.87 -1.14 -16.01
N PRO A 243 -8.53 -0.58 -14.82
CA PRO A 243 -8.19 -1.41 -13.67
C PRO A 243 -9.34 -2.36 -13.31
N GLN A 244 -9.00 -3.60 -12.96
CA GLN A 244 -10.01 -4.63 -12.65
C GLN A 244 -10.94 -4.18 -11.52
N GLU A 245 -10.41 -3.60 -10.45
CA GLU A 245 -11.21 -3.08 -9.34
C GLU A 245 -12.26 -2.03 -9.77
N TRP A 246 -11.94 -1.22 -10.82
CA TRP A 246 -12.89 -0.25 -11.36
C TRP A 246 -13.97 -0.92 -12.19
N ALA A 247 -13.61 -1.93 -12.99
CA ALA A 247 -14.58 -2.70 -13.76
C ALA A 247 -15.58 -3.43 -12.87
N GLU A 248 -15.14 -3.89 -11.70
CA GLU A 248 -15.97 -4.55 -10.69
C GLU A 248 -16.85 -3.56 -9.89
N ALA A 249 -16.51 -2.28 -9.88
CA ALA A 249 -17.25 -1.22 -9.20
C ALA A 249 -18.42 -0.63 -10.04
N ILE A 250 -18.78 -1.26 -11.14
CA ILE A 250 -19.92 -0.86 -11.99
C ILE A 250 -21.18 -1.61 -11.58
N ASP A 251 -22.27 -0.89 -11.38
CA ASP A 251 -23.56 -1.44 -11.03
C ASP A 251 -24.31 -2.04 -12.26
N ALA A 252 -25.50 -2.57 -12.02
CA ALA A 252 -26.32 -3.20 -13.05
C ALA A 252 -26.78 -2.23 -14.17
N ASP A 253 -26.77 -0.91 -13.90
CA ASP A 253 -27.15 0.14 -14.85
C ASP A 253 -25.92 0.67 -15.64
N GLY A 254 -24.74 0.08 -15.43
CA GLY A 254 -23.48 0.46 -16.09
C GLY A 254 -22.83 1.71 -15.51
N LYS A 255 -23.20 2.10 -14.30
CA LYS A 255 -22.68 3.26 -13.59
C LYS A 255 -21.78 2.83 -12.44
N LEU A 256 -20.93 3.76 -11.99
CA LEU A 256 -20.17 3.58 -10.78
C LEU A 256 -21.10 3.37 -9.58
N SER A 257 -20.88 2.29 -8.83
CA SER A 257 -21.62 2.00 -7.61
C SER A 257 -21.37 3.07 -6.54
N THR A 258 -22.25 3.15 -5.54
CA THR A 258 -22.05 4.05 -4.40
C THR A 258 -20.90 3.55 -3.52
N ASN A 259 -20.31 4.48 -2.79
CA ASN A 259 -19.29 4.23 -1.78
C ASN A 259 -19.89 4.46 -0.41
N THR A 260 -19.71 3.52 0.52
CA THR A 260 -20.11 3.69 1.91
C THR A 260 -18.93 4.26 2.70
N LEU A 261 -19.08 5.44 3.25
CA LEU A 261 -18.14 6.06 4.17
C LEU A 261 -18.52 5.68 5.60
N ASN A 262 -17.58 5.04 6.30
CA ASN A 262 -17.74 4.64 7.69
C ASN A 262 -16.91 5.55 8.60
N TYR A 263 -17.57 6.28 9.46
CA TYR A 263 -16.95 7.16 10.46
C TYR A 263 -16.62 6.33 11.69
N VAL A 264 -15.35 6.23 12.02
CA VAL A 264 -14.84 5.28 13.00
C VAL A 264 -14.29 6.02 14.21
N LYS A 265 -14.71 5.56 15.38
CA LYS A 265 -14.08 5.91 16.65
C LYS A 265 -13.08 4.84 17.03
N SER A 266 -11.83 5.24 17.25
CA SER A 266 -10.75 4.31 17.59
C SER A 266 -10.91 3.78 19.00
N GLY A 267 -10.69 2.47 19.16
CA GLY A 267 -10.45 1.84 20.43
C GLY A 267 -8.97 1.89 20.81
N ASP A 268 -8.65 1.40 22.01
CA ASP A 268 -7.26 1.24 22.46
C ASP A 268 -6.63 -0.09 22.02
N GLY A 269 -7.43 -0.98 21.45
CA GLY A 269 -7.01 -2.30 20.98
C GLY A 269 -6.74 -3.31 22.08
N ILE A 270 -6.93 -2.94 23.35
CA ILE A 270 -6.75 -3.79 24.55
C ILE A 270 -8.08 -4.06 25.23
N ASP A 271 -8.77 -3.00 25.62
CA ASP A 271 -10.09 -3.07 26.29
C ASP A 271 -11.23 -2.68 25.37
N SER A 272 -10.94 -1.99 24.27
CA SER A 272 -11.92 -1.54 23.29
C SER A 272 -11.40 -1.69 21.86
N LEU A 273 -12.31 -1.95 20.93
CA LEU A 273 -12.05 -2.01 19.49
C LEU A 273 -12.53 -0.75 18.80
N ASP A 274 -12.07 -0.56 17.58
CA ASP A 274 -12.62 0.45 16.67
C ASP A 274 -14.11 0.20 16.43
N GLU A 275 -14.90 1.27 16.45
CA GLU A 275 -16.36 1.22 16.31
C GLU A 275 -16.82 2.18 15.19
N ILE A 276 -17.67 1.68 14.28
CA ILE A 276 -18.36 2.51 13.30
C ILE A 276 -19.49 3.25 13.99
N VAL A 277 -19.34 4.55 14.18
CA VAL A 277 -20.35 5.39 14.85
C VAL A 277 -21.36 6.00 13.89
N LYS A 278 -21.03 6.07 12.60
CA LYS A 278 -21.92 6.56 11.53
C LYS A 278 -21.50 5.95 10.20
N SER A 279 -22.46 5.69 9.32
CA SER A 279 -22.22 5.34 7.91
C SER A 279 -23.00 6.30 6.99
N GLU A 280 -22.43 6.59 5.82
CA GLU A 280 -23.03 7.46 4.81
C GLU A 280 -22.71 6.91 3.42
N GLU A 281 -23.71 6.81 2.56
CA GLU A 281 -23.53 6.46 1.15
C GLU A 281 -23.30 7.71 0.31
N VAL A 282 -22.25 7.68 -0.51
CA VAL A 282 -21.89 8.76 -1.44
C VAL A 282 -21.74 8.22 -2.85
N ASN A 283 -22.07 9.05 -3.85
CA ASN A 283 -21.84 8.70 -5.24
C ASN A 283 -20.35 8.78 -5.56
N GLN A 284 -19.91 7.92 -6.47
CA GLN A 284 -18.58 7.95 -7.06
C GLN A 284 -18.62 8.55 -8.46
N LYS A 285 -17.57 9.27 -8.84
CA LYS A 285 -17.43 9.91 -10.15
C LYS A 285 -16.06 9.61 -10.74
N LEU A 286 -16.04 9.36 -12.04
CA LEU A 286 -14.80 9.35 -12.81
C LEU A 286 -14.38 10.79 -13.09
N VAL A 287 -13.12 11.11 -12.79
CA VAL A 287 -12.43 12.34 -13.19
C VAL A 287 -11.43 11.97 -14.27
N TYR A 288 -11.70 12.40 -15.50
CA TYR A 288 -10.86 12.12 -16.67
C TYR A 288 -10.19 13.40 -17.15
N VAL A 289 -8.89 13.40 -17.17
CA VAL A 289 -8.06 14.58 -17.45
C VAL A 289 -7.20 14.34 -18.67
N THR A 290 -7.15 15.32 -19.58
CA THR A 290 -6.24 15.33 -20.72
C THR A 290 -5.19 16.42 -20.52
N VAL A 291 -3.91 16.03 -20.60
CA VAL A 291 -2.76 16.91 -20.41
C VAL A 291 -1.87 16.85 -21.65
N THR A 292 -1.41 18.03 -22.12
CA THR A 292 -0.41 18.15 -23.18
C THR A 292 0.90 18.64 -22.61
N TYR A 293 1.98 17.92 -22.87
CA TYR A 293 3.35 18.32 -22.61
C TYR A 293 4.04 18.74 -23.90
N THR A 294 4.76 19.86 -23.89
CA THR A 294 5.46 20.38 -25.07
C THR A 294 6.93 20.65 -24.74
N ASN A 295 7.82 20.09 -25.54
CA ASN A 295 9.25 20.34 -25.43
C ASN A 295 9.65 21.61 -26.21
N HIS A 296 9.90 22.68 -25.48
CA HIS A 296 10.36 23.96 -26.06
C HIS A 296 11.89 24.10 -26.13
N SER A 297 12.63 23.09 -25.64
CA SER A 297 14.08 23.09 -25.64
C SER A 297 14.62 22.71 -27.02
N ASN A 298 15.93 22.91 -27.24
CA ASN A 298 16.64 22.49 -28.46
C ASN A 298 17.14 21.04 -28.39
N GLU A 299 16.85 20.32 -27.28
CA GLU A 299 17.30 18.96 -27.05
C GLU A 299 16.11 18.03 -26.94
N GLU A 300 16.29 16.79 -27.35
CA GLU A 300 15.34 15.71 -27.14
C GLU A 300 15.28 15.36 -25.66
N ILE A 301 14.06 15.14 -25.14
CA ILE A 301 13.82 14.66 -23.78
C ILE A 301 13.45 13.19 -23.91
N ASP A 302 14.37 12.32 -23.50
CA ASP A 302 14.15 10.89 -23.49
C ASP A 302 13.64 10.42 -22.14
N HIS A 303 12.81 9.40 -22.17
CA HIS A 303 12.39 8.64 -20.99
C HIS A 303 11.83 9.54 -19.87
N MET A 304 10.92 10.45 -20.24
CA MET A 304 10.28 11.36 -19.29
C MET A 304 9.27 10.65 -18.40
N LEU A 305 9.48 10.73 -17.09
CA LEU A 305 8.52 10.25 -16.10
C LEU A 305 7.33 11.21 -16.00
N TYR A 306 6.11 10.67 -15.94
CA TYR A 306 4.89 11.42 -15.66
C TYR A 306 4.05 10.71 -14.58
N LEU A 307 3.86 11.40 -13.46
CA LEU A 307 3.08 10.89 -12.32
C LEU A 307 2.09 11.97 -11.89
N GLY A 308 0.90 11.94 -12.51
CA GLY A 308 -0.19 12.83 -12.08
C GLY A 308 -0.76 12.39 -10.74
N ALA A 309 -1.15 13.34 -9.92
CA ALA A 309 -1.79 13.08 -8.63
C ALA A 309 -2.90 14.08 -8.33
N LEU A 310 -3.96 13.61 -7.68
CA LEU A 310 -5.02 14.48 -7.17
C LEU A 310 -4.78 14.82 -5.71
N LEU A 311 -4.96 16.10 -5.39
CA LEU A 311 -4.98 16.60 -4.02
C LEU A 311 -6.38 17.15 -3.71
N THR A 312 -6.86 16.80 -2.53
CA THR A 312 -8.08 17.45 -1.98
C THR A 312 -7.64 18.52 -1.02
N LEU A 313 -7.97 19.78 -1.34
CA LEU A 313 -7.55 20.95 -0.56
C LEU A 313 -8.74 21.66 0.08
N THR A 314 -8.55 22.06 1.32
CA THR A 314 -9.44 22.99 2.02
C THR A 314 -8.73 24.33 2.21
N LYS A 315 -9.49 25.43 2.24
CA LYS A 315 -8.97 26.77 2.49
C LYS A 315 -9.60 27.33 3.75
N GLU A 316 -8.77 27.75 4.68
CA GLU A 316 -9.21 28.40 5.90
C GLU A 316 -8.18 29.46 6.34
N ASN A 317 -8.67 30.65 6.67
CA ASN A 317 -7.85 31.75 7.21
C ASN A 317 -6.58 32.07 6.41
N GLY A 318 -6.67 32.03 5.07
CA GLY A 318 -5.54 32.32 4.16
C GLY A 318 -4.49 31.20 4.09
N LYS A 319 -4.80 30.03 4.62
CA LYS A 319 -4.01 28.80 4.48
C LYS A 319 -4.74 27.82 3.58
N VAL A 320 -3.95 27.06 2.83
CA VAL A 320 -4.38 25.89 2.07
C VAL A 320 -3.90 24.66 2.83
N GLN A 321 -4.80 23.73 3.06
CA GLN A 321 -4.53 22.52 3.83
C GLN A 321 -4.95 21.28 3.05
N LEU A 322 -4.13 20.25 3.10
CA LEU A 322 -4.47 18.93 2.58
C LEU A 322 -5.57 18.31 3.44
N TYR A 323 -6.55 17.75 2.76
CA TYR A 323 -7.62 16.97 3.35
C TYR A 323 -7.34 15.49 3.02
N ILE A 324 -7.07 14.71 4.06
CA ILE A 324 -6.84 13.26 3.93
C ILE A 324 -7.99 12.56 4.64
N PRO A 325 -8.97 11.98 3.90
CA PRO A 325 -10.18 11.41 4.49
C PRO A 325 -9.92 10.32 5.54
N THR A 326 -8.90 9.49 5.33
CA THR A 326 -8.51 8.43 6.28
C THR A 326 -7.98 8.96 7.61
N GLU A 327 -7.44 10.16 7.62
CA GLU A 327 -6.87 10.82 8.80
C GLU A 327 -7.80 11.92 9.34
N GLN A 328 -8.97 12.09 8.73
CA GLN A 328 -9.89 13.14 9.09
C GLN A 328 -10.62 12.78 10.38
N ALA A 329 -10.17 13.38 11.47
CA ALA A 329 -10.92 13.40 12.73
C ALA A 329 -12.04 14.42 12.68
N GLY A 330 -13.10 14.16 13.42
CA GLY A 330 -14.25 15.06 13.55
C GLY A 330 -14.92 14.94 14.92
N ASP A 331 -16.12 15.52 15.04
CA ASP A 331 -16.87 15.43 16.27
C ASP A 331 -17.42 14.00 16.46
N GLY A 332 -16.83 13.29 17.41
CA GLY A 332 -17.21 11.91 17.78
C GLY A 332 -16.61 10.78 16.96
N TYR A 333 -15.68 11.05 16.04
CA TYR A 333 -14.94 10.03 15.31
C TYR A 333 -13.47 10.45 15.09
N ASP A 334 -12.62 9.46 14.80
CA ASP A 334 -11.17 9.65 14.68
C ASP A 334 -10.68 9.53 13.24
N TYR A 335 -11.33 8.68 12.42
CA TYR A 335 -11.00 8.51 11.00
C TYR A 335 -12.21 8.01 10.20
N ILE A 336 -12.06 8.02 8.86
CA ILE A 336 -13.08 7.53 7.92
C ILE A 336 -12.49 6.35 7.15
N SER A 337 -13.22 5.23 7.09
CA SER A 337 -12.97 4.12 6.17
C SER A 337 -14.07 4.06 5.11
N TRP A 338 -13.84 3.35 4.01
CA TRP A 338 -14.79 3.25 2.90
C TRP A 338 -14.77 1.89 2.21
N THR A 339 -15.85 1.61 1.48
CA THR A 339 -16.08 0.34 0.79
C THR A 339 -15.88 0.43 -0.72
N GLY A 340 -15.90 1.63 -1.28
CA GLY A 340 -15.78 1.85 -2.71
C GLY A 340 -14.36 1.90 -3.21
N VAL A 341 -14.20 2.30 -4.47
CA VAL A 341 -12.90 2.42 -5.17
C VAL A 341 -12.43 3.87 -5.31
N ALA A 342 -13.19 4.82 -4.74
CA ALA A 342 -12.83 6.24 -4.77
C ALA A 342 -11.51 6.47 -4.03
N LYS A 343 -10.55 7.10 -4.71
CA LYS A 343 -9.21 7.33 -4.21
C LYS A 343 -8.61 8.55 -4.88
N THR A 344 -8.03 9.44 -4.09
CA THR A 344 -7.14 10.49 -4.57
C THR A 344 -5.69 10.01 -4.51
N GLY A 345 -4.77 10.83 -4.94
CA GLY A 345 -3.35 10.49 -4.96
C GLY A 345 -2.87 10.19 -6.37
N GLU A 346 -1.85 9.35 -6.48
CA GLU A 346 -1.26 8.98 -7.77
C GLU A 346 -2.30 8.32 -8.69
N MET A 347 -2.23 8.63 -9.98
CA MET A 347 -3.13 8.08 -10.99
C MET A 347 -3.04 6.55 -11.06
N VAL A 348 -4.18 5.90 -11.14
CA VAL A 348 -4.28 4.45 -11.36
C VAL A 348 -4.47 4.13 -12.85
N TYR A 349 -5.18 5.00 -13.56
CA TYR A 349 -5.39 4.89 -15.01
C TYR A 349 -4.62 5.98 -15.75
N TYR A 350 -3.94 5.57 -16.81
CA TYR A 350 -3.32 6.49 -17.78
C TYR A 350 -3.36 5.91 -19.19
N SER A 351 -3.35 6.79 -20.17
CA SER A 351 -3.31 6.44 -21.58
C SER A 351 -2.48 7.47 -22.35
N VAL A 352 -1.52 6.99 -23.11
CA VAL A 352 -0.69 7.78 -24.01
C VAL A 352 -0.62 7.07 -25.34
N SER A 353 -0.38 7.81 -26.44
CA SER A 353 -0.18 7.20 -27.76
C SER A 353 0.92 6.14 -27.71
N GLU A 354 0.71 4.99 -28.36
CA GLU A 354 1.69 3.88 -28.41
C GLU A 354 3.07 4.31 -28.90
N ASN A 355 3.16 5.32 -29.75
CA ASN A 355 4.43 5.86 -30.24
C ASN A 355 5.27 6.53 -29.14
N TYR A 356 4.64 6.89 -28.03
CA TYR A 356 5.26 7.59 -26.90
C TYR A 356 5.32 6.77 -25.63
N GLY A 357 4.48 5.72 -25.51
CA GLY A 357 4.45 4.87 -24.35
C GLY A 357 5.67 3.95 -24.26
N ASN A 358 6.37 4.00 -23.13
CA ASN A 358 7.54 3.14 -22.84
C ASN A 358 7.29 2.21 -21.64
N GLY A 359 6.03 2.11 -21.20
CA GLY A 359 5.64 1.41 -19.97
C GLY A 359 6.04 2.16 -18.70
N GLY A 360 5.53 1.73 -17.55
CA GLY A 360 5.94 2.24 -16.24
C GLY A 360 5.81 3.76 -16.04
N ASN A 361 4.83 4.40 -16.67
CA ASN A 361 4.62 5.86 -16.63
C ASN A 361 5.75 6.70 -17.30
N TYR A 362 6.46 6.13 -18.27
CA TYR A 362 7.46 6.86 -19.03
C TYR A 362 6.98 7.18 -20.44
N ILE A 363 7.27 8.42 -20.89
CA ILE A 363 7.17 8.82 -22.29
C ILE A 363 8.53 8.54 -22.94
N SER A 364 8.57 7.81 -24.04
CA SER A 364 9.80 7.33 -24.65
C SER A 364 10.73 8.46 -25.12
N SER A 365 10.18 9.45 -25.77
CA SER A 365 10.93 10.60 -26.29
C SER A 365 10.00 11.73 -26.71
N ILE A 366 10.41 12.98 -26.44
CA ILE A 366 9.76 14.19 -26.96
C ILE A 366 10.81 15.04 -27.66
N LYS A 367 10.75 15.13 -28.98
CA LYS A 367 11.70 15.92 -29.78
C LYS A 367 11.51 17.42 -29.59
N PRO A 368 12.52 18.25 -29.91
CA PRO A 368 12.39 19.70 -29.89
C PRO A 368 11.15 20.18 -30.66
N GLY A 369 10.30 20.98 -30.02
CA GLY A 369 9.06 21.51 -30.57
C GLY A 369 7.88 20.54 -30.63
N GLU A 370 8.06 19.29 -30.22
CA GLU A 370 7.02 18.29 -30.23
C GLU A 370 6.13 18.37 -28.98
N SER A 371 4.86 17.99 -29.14
CA SER A 371 3.89 17.88 -28.06
C SER A 371 3.37 16.46 -27.94
N VAL A 372 3.20 16.00 -26.72
CA VAL A 372 2.62 14.70 -26.39
C VAL A 372 1.40 14.91 -25.53
N GLN A 373 0.28 14.28 -25.90
CA GLN A 373 -0.94 14.31 -25.12
C GLN A 373 -1.09 12.99 -24.40
N LEU A 374 -1.44 13.06 -23.12
CA LEU A 374 -1.78 11.91 -22.32
C LEU A 374 -3.07 12.13 -21.51
N ASN A 375 -3.70 11.05 -21.16
CA ASN A 375 -4.91 11.03 -20.35
C ASN A 375 -4.63 10.35 -19.02
N MET A 376 -5.18 10.90 -17.97
CA MET A 376 -5.13 10.36 -16.61
C MET A 376 -6.55 10.28 -16.07
N ALA A 377 -6.83 9.32 -15.20
CA ALA A 377 -8.13 9.25 -14.57
C ALA A 377 -8.07 8.77 -13.11
N TRP A 378 -9.05 9.19 -12.36
CA TRP A 378 -9.32 8.79 -10.97
C TRP A 378 -10.81 8.55 -10.79
N ILE A 379 -11.16 7.71 -9.83
CA ILE A 379 -12.51 7.67 -9.27
C ILE A 379 -12.46 8.37 -7.92
N VAL A 380 -13.36 9.33 -7.69
CA VAL A 380 -13.44 10.11 -6.46
C VAL A 380 -14.87 10.12 -5.93
N ASN A 381 -15.06 10.45 -4.65
CA ASN A 381 -16.37 10.75 -4.13
C ASN A 381 -16.90 12.04 -4.73
N GLU A 382 -18.17 12.08 -5.11
CA GLU A 382 -18.81 13.28 -5.68
C GLU A 382 -18.65 14.51 -4.77
N SER A 383 -18.70 14.32 -3.47
CA SER A 383 -18.49 15.39 -2.48
C SER A 383 -17.10 16.04 -2.53
N ASP A 384 -16.09 15.34 -3.07
CA ASP A 384 -14.71 15.85 -3.13
C ASP A 384 -14.46 16.71 -4.37
N LEU A 385 -15.31 16.65 -5.40
CA LEU A 385 -15.14 17.39 -6.66
C LEU A 385 -14.91 18.90 -6.46
N LYS A 386 -15.55 19.49 -5.46
CA LYS A 386 -15.42 20.92 -5.12
C LYS A 386 -14.07 21.31 -4.50
N ASN A 387 -13.22 20.34 -4.17
CA ASN A 387 -11.94 20.54 -3.48
C ASN A 387 -10.73 19.96 -4.25
N LEU A 388 -10.91 19.50 -5.49
CA LEU A 388 -9.86 18.81 -6.24
C LEU A 388 -8.90 19.76 -6.94
N TYR A 389 -7.62 19.46 -6.81
CA TYR A 389 -6.50 20.06 -7.51
C TYR A 389 -5.62 18.98 -8.11
N LEU A 390 -5.06 19.25 -9.28
CA LEU A 390 -4.23 18.32 -10.01
C LEU A 390 -2.75 18.74 -9.92
N ASN A 391 -1.93 17.80 -9.47
CA ASN A 391 -0.48 17.87 -9.56
C ASN A 391 -0.02 17.17 -10.85
N VAL A 392 0.62 17.91 -11.75
CA VAL A 392 1.21 17.38 -13.00
C VAL A 392 2.72 17.53 -13.02
N THR A 393 3.36 17.79 -11.87
CA THR A 393 4.82 18.02 -11.79
C THR A 393 5.65 16.77 -12.03
N GLY A 394 5.02 15.58 -12.00
CA GLY A 394 5.69 14.30 -12.23
C GLY A 394 6.29 13.66 -10.98
N ASP A 395 6.21 14.31 -9.81
CA ASP A 395 6.68 13.75 -8.53
C ASP A 395 5.66 12.86 -7.82
N GLY A 396 4.40 12.82 -8.31
CA GLY A 396 3.31 12.03 -7.75
C GLY A 396 2.86 12.47 -6.34
N ALA A 397 3.37 13.58 -5.83
CA ALA A 397 3.05 14.03 -4.48
C ALA A 397 1.56 14.36 -4.31
N SER A 398 0.94 13.82 -3.28
CA SER A 398 -0.49 13.98 -2.99
C SER A 398 -0.81 14.11 -1.49
N TYR A 399 0.13 13.75 -0.64
CA TYR A 399 -0.05 13.77 0.83
C TYR A 399 0.77 14.86 1.52
N GLU A 400 1.53 15.62 0.74
CA GLU A 400 2.34 16.73 1.20
C GLU A 400 2.48 17.80 0.13
N PHE A 401 2.80 19.02 0.53
CA PHE A 401 3.22 20.07 -0.39
C PHE A 401 4.72 19.92 -0.64
N SER A 402 5.07 19.13 -1.66
CA SER A 402 6.46 18.93 -2.07
C SER A 402 7.11 20.25 -2.51
N GLU A 403 8.43 20.27 -2.57
CA GLU A 403 9.19 21.41 -3.09
C GLU A 403 8.77 21.77 -4.53
N TYR A 404 8.51 20.77 -5.37
CA TYR A 404 8.05 20.97 -6.74
C TYR A 404 6.63 21.56 -6.79
N ILE A 405 5.71 21.11 -5.97
CA ILE A 405 4.36 21.70 -5.87
C ILE A 405 4.44 23.17 -5.46
N LEU A 406 5.26 23.50 -4.46
CA LEU A 406 5.42 24.88 -4.00
C LEU A 406 6.09 25.78 -5.03
N LYS A 407 6.99 25.23 -5.83
CA LYS A 407 7.71 25.94 -6.90
C LYS A 407 6.85 26.09 -8.17
N LYS A 408 6.17 25.03 -8.60
CA LYS A 408 5.51 24.93 -9.89
C LYS A 408 3.99 25.03 -9.84
N GLY A 409 3.38 24.74 -8.72
CA GLY A 409 1.96 24.91 -8.49
C GLY A 409 1.09 23.70 -8.84
N LEU A 410 -0.20 23.92 -8.72
CA LEU A 410 -1.26 22.95 -8.99
C LEU A 410 -2.26 23.53 -9.99
N VAL A 411 -3.04 22.67 -10.63
CA VAL A 411 -4.14 23.07 -11.50
C VAL A 411 -5.46 22.92 -10.76
N ASP A 412 -6.25 23.98 -10.72
CA ASP A 412 -7.59 23.98 -10.15
C ASP A 412 -8.55 23.26 -11.11
N ILE A 413 -9.03 22.10 -10.68
CA ILE A 413 -9.98 21.26 -11.46
C ILE A 413 -11.31 21.08 -10.77
N ARG A 414 -11.60 21.91 -9.74
CA ARG A 414 -12.86 21.86 -8.98
C ARG A 414 -14.10 21.98 -9.88
N LYS A 415 -15.15 21.27 -9.51
CA LYS A 415 -16.47 21.28 -10.16
C LYS A 415 -17.59 21.50 -9.14
#